data_51b7dbd35485560646ec9ae652f62a77
#
_entry.id   51b7dbd35485560646ec9ae652f62a77
#
_cell.length_a   1.000
_cell.length_b   1.000
_cell.length_c   1.000
_cell.angle_alpha   90.00
_cell.angle_beta   90.00
_cell.angle_gamma   90.00
#
_symmetry.space_group_name_H-M   'P 1'
#
loop_
_entity.id
_entity.type
_entity.pdbx_description
1 polymer ?
#
loop_
_entity_poly.entity_id
_entity_poly.type
_entity_poly.pdbx_seq_one_letter_code
_entity_poly.pdbx_strand_id
1 'polypeptide(L)'
;MDHDSGASDHMTGNNSLLCNFSEHRSSNQVEVANGSFSPVIGSGTIKLSQSISLSSVLSLPKFKFNLLSVSKITRGLHCSVKFYPDYCIFRDLSTKKIIGRGRESGGLYVFEPEELKSQASLVSLSHFELHCRLGHPSLQSLKKLYPQLSHLSSLNCDSCQFAKHHRVHLSPRDNKRAASPFELVHSDVWGPCPITSKSGFKYFVTFVDDFSRVTWLYLMKNRSEVFTHFCAFVAEIKTQFSVSVKTLRSDNAKEYTSESFRSFMLQQSIRHESSCVDTPAQNGVAERKNRHLLEVARAILFQMTVLKPFCADAIATTCFLINGMPSGVLHGEIPMSVLFPNQRLFPIGPKIFGCSCFVRDTRPHLSKLDPKSLKCVFLGYSRLQKGYRCFSLVLNR
;
A
#
# COMPACT_ATOMS: atom_id res chain seq x y z
N MET A 1 29.79 34.29 -22.69
CA MET A 1 30.70 33.80 -23.74
C MET A 1 30.21 32.44 -24.19
N ASP A 2 30.03 32.34 -25.48
CA ASP A 2 29.56 31.11 -26.12
C ASP A 2 30.72 30.10 -26.20
N HIS A 3 30.45 28.82 -25.97
CA HIS A 3 31.48 27.78 -25.97
C HIS A 3 31.46 27.04 -27.30
N ASP A 4 32.59 27.10 -27.98
CA ASP A 4 32.82 26.34 -29.19
C ASP A 4 33.95 25.32 -28.97
N SER A 5 33.65 24.04 -29.17
CA SER A 5 34.64 22.97 -29.06
C SER A 5 35.62 22.96 -30.26
N GLY A 6 35.25 23.59 -31.37
CA GLY A 6 36.06 23.70 -32.58
C GLY A 6 36.94 24.95 -32.64
N ALA A 7 36.72 25.92 -31.76
CA ALA A 7 37.53 27.13 -31.76
C ALA A 7 38.93 26.87 -31.21
N SER A 8 39.98 27.23 -31.98
CA SER A 8 41.39 27.12 -31.56
C SER A 8 41.77 28.12 -30.49
N ASP A 9 41.14 29.30 -30.51
CA ASP A 9 41.49 30.45 -29.68
C ASP A 9 40.25 31.07 -29.00
N HIS A 10 40.49 31.76 -27.86
CA HIS A 10 39.46 32.64 -27.28
C HIS A 10 39.33 33.89 -28.12
N MET A 11 38.14 34.34 -28.45
CA MET A 11 37.89 35.48 -29.34
C MET A 11 36.78 36.37 -28.80
N THR A 12 36.91 37.66 -28.98
CA THR A 12 35.88 38.64 -28.66
C THR A 12 35.81 39.76 -29.71
N GLY A 13 34.59 40.20 -30.04
CA GLY A 13 34.36 41.42 -30.79
C GLY A 13 34.27 42.66 -29.92
N ASN A 14 34.18 42.48 -28.59
CA ASN A 14 34.02 43.59 -27.65
C ASN A 14 35.32 43.88 -26.88
N ASN A 15 36.02 44.90 -27.31
CA ASN A 15 37.28 45.32 -26.72
C ASN A 15 37.17 45.84 -25.28
N SER A 16 35.98 46.26 -24.84
CA SER A 16 35.76 46.71 -23.46
C SER A 16 35.90 45.60 -22.42
N LEU A 17 35.84 44.34 -22.84
CA LEU A 17 36.01 43.18 -21.98
C LEU A 17 37.49 42.84 -21.74
N LEU A 18 38.40 43.39 -22.54
CA LEU A 18 39.84 43.08 -22.51
C LEU A 18 40.57 43.95 -21.48
N CYS A 19 41.23 43.30 -20.56
CA CYS A 19 42.26 43.90 -19.69
C CYS A 19 43.62 43.60 -20.27
N ASN A 20 44.64 44.52 -20.05
CA ASN A 20 46.01 44.38 -20.53
C ASN A 20 46.06 44.12 -22.04
N PHE A 21 45.35 44.96 -22.81
CA PHE A 21 45.27 44.82 -24.24
C PHE A 21 46.64 45.21 -24.87
N SER A 22 47.10 44.35 -25.77
CA SER A 22 48.34 44.58 -26.59
C SER A 22 47.94 44.53 -28.06
N GLU A 23 48.22 45.60 -28.76
CA GLU A 23 47.99 45.71 -30.19
C GLU A 23 49.01 44.91 -30.97
N HIS A 24 48.58 44.15 -31.98
CA HIS A 24 49.47 43.39 -32.85
C HIS A 24 49.88 44.23 -34.09
N ARG A 25 51.17 44.43 -34.29
CA ARG A 25 51.70 45.17 -35.42
C ARG A 25 51.75 44.40 -36.75
N SER A 26 51.42 43.07 -36.71
CA SER A 26 51.36 42.20 -37.91
C SER A 26 49.91 41.90 -38.25
N SER A 27 49.59 41.84 -39.56
CA SER A 27 48.23 41.53 -40.05
C SER A 27 47.90 40.05 -39.87
N ASN A 28 47.79 39.61 -38.63
CA ASN A 28 47.28 38.25 -38.33
C ASN A 28 45.77 38.18 -38.64
N GLN A 29 45.39 37.16 -39.33
CA GLN A 29 43.99 36.89 -39.67
C GLN A 29 43.54 35.52 -39.07
N VAL A 30 42.28 35.43 -38.66
CA VAL A 30 41.68 34.20 -38.20
C VAL A 30 40.61 33.80 -39.21
N GLU A 31 40.62 32.54 -39.64
CA GLU A 31 39.60 31.96 -40.46
C GLU A 31 38.39 31.63 -39.57
N VAL A 32 37.21 32.11 -39.94
CA VAL A 32 35.96 31.83 -39.26
C VAL A 32 35.21 30.71 -39.96
N ALA A 33 34.24 30.04 -39.26
CA ALA A 33 33.58 28.84 -39.72
C ALA A 33 32.91 28.92 -41.11
N ASN A 34 32.66 30.12 -41.63
CA ASN A 34 32.12 30.34 -42.98
C ASN A 34 33.25 30.47 -44.06
N GLY A 35 34.51 30.23 -43.72
CA GLY A 35 35.66 30.33 -44.62
C GLY A 35 36.14 31.77 -44.86
N SER A 36 35.56 32.77 -44.21
CA SER A 36 36.06 34.16 -44.33
C SER A 36 37.15 34.45 -43.31
N PHE A 37 38.01 35.40 -43.66
CA PHE A 37 39.13 35.87 -42.80
C PHE A 37 38.74 37.14 -42.05
N SER A 38 38.94 37.12 -40.73
CA SER A 38 38.79 38.33 -39.91
C SER A 38 40.07 38.81 -39.34
N PRO A 39 40.38 40.11 -39.46
CA PRO A 39 41.67 40.67 -38.96
C PRO A 39 41.65 40.67 -37.41
N VAL A 40 42.79 40.28 -36.83
CA VAL A 40 43.05 40.39 -35.39
C VAL A 40 43.75 41.70 -35.12
N ILE A 41 43.16 42.58 -34.31
CA ILE A 41 43.72 43.84 -33.92
C ILE A 41 44.77 43.71 -32.81
N GLY A 42 44.56 42.81 -31.93
CA GLY A 42 45.38 42.57 -30.76
C GLY A 42 44.90 41.45 -29.88
N SER A 43 45.51 41.30 -28.73
CA SER A 43 45.07 40.32 -27.73
C SER A 43 45.11 40.89 -26.31
N GLY A 44 44.33 40.36 -25.43
CA GLY A 44 44.22 40.76 -24.03
C GLY A 44 43.80 39.64 -23.11
N THR A 45 43.53 39.98 -21.89
CA THR A 45 43.05 39.06 -20.85
C THR A 45 41.61 39.38 -20.49
N ILE A 46 40.74 38.36 -20.36
CA ILE A 46 39.39 38.51 -19.83
C ILE A 46 39.28 37.77 -18.52
N LYS A 47 38.81 38.44 -17.47
CA LYS A 47 38.51 37.82 -16.17
C LYS A 47 37.04 37.43 -16.14
N LEU A 48 36.73 36.13 -16.20
CA LEU A 48 35.37 35.61 -16.19
C LEU A 48 34.84 35.44 -14.78
N SER A 49 35.69 35.02 -13.81
CA SER A 49 35.37 34.91 -12.40
C SER A 49 36.62 35.13 -11.56
N GLN A 50 36.55 35.00 -10.23
CA GLN A 50 37.76 35.06 -9.39
C GLN A 50 38.74 33.92 -9.68
N SER A 51 38.23 32.77 -10.10
CA SER A 51 39.00 31.55 -10.34
C SER A 51 39.33 31.31 -11.82
N ILE A 52 38.69 32.04 -12.74
CA ILE A 52 38.88 31.86 -14.19
C ILE A 52 39.30 33.16 -14.86
N SER A 53 40.50 33.15 -15.36
CA SER A 53 41.06 34.24 -16.18
C SER A 53 41.55 33.65 -17.52
N LEU A 54 41.09 34.24 -18.60
CA LEU A 54 41.47 33.86 -19.97
C LEU A 54 42.60 34.74 -20.46
N SER A 55 43.75 34.16 -20.74
CA SER A 55 44.90 34.86 -21.34
C SER A 55 44.87 34.77 -22.86
N SER A 56 45.46 35.73 -23.52
CA SER A 56 45.62 35.78 -24.99
C SER A 56 44.30 35.64 -25.75
N VAL A 57 43.28 36.37 -25.31
CA VAL A 57 41.99 36.46 -26.02
C VAL A 57 42.17 37.40 -27.21
N LEU A 58 41.85 36.93 -28.41
CA LEU A 58 41.99 37.68 -29.64
C LEU A 58 40.87 38.70 -29.81
N SER A 59 41.23 39.92 -30.19
CA SER A 59 40.25 40.97 -30.52
C SER A 59 39.97 40.99 -32.02
N LEU A 60 38.70 40.75 -32.38
CA LEU A 60 38.18 40.74 -33.73
C LEU A 60 36.95 41.68 -33.83
N PRO A 61 37.12 42.99 -34.16
CA PRO A 61 36.02 43.97 -34.08
C PRO A 61 34.80 43.69 -34.92
N LYS A 62 34.91 42.89 -35.96
CA LYS A 62 33.79 42.50 -36.82
C LYS A 62 33.07 41.23 -36.33
N PHE A 63 33.55 40.63 -35.23
CA PHE A 63 33.02 39.39 -34.72
C PHE A 63 31.88 39.66 -33.72
N LYS A 64 30.72 39.11 -33.98
CA LYS A 64 29.50 39.39 -33.21
C LYS A 64 29.40 38.62 -31.87
N PHE A 65 30.25 37.61 -31.69
CA PHE A 65 30.16 36.68 -30.55
C PHE A 65 31.40 36.78 -29.66
N ASN A 66 31.26 36.31 -28.42
CA ASN A 66 32.40 36.13 -27.54
C ASN A 66 32.60 34.60 -27.39
N LEU A 67 33.60 34.05 -28.07
CA LEU A 67 33.89 32.63 -28.09
C LEU A 67 34.93 32.22 -27.06
N LEU A 68 34.63 31.13 -26.35
CA LEU A 68 35.53 30.51 -25.40
C LEU A 68 36.01 29.17 -25.97
N SER A 69 37.29 29.04 -26.28
CA SER A 69 37.88 27.80 -26.73
C SER A 69 37.99 26.80 -25.60
N VAL A 70 37.30 25.68 -25.74
CA VAL A 70 37.30 24.57 -24.74
C VAL A 70 38.71 23.97 -24.65
N SER A 71 39.42 23.80 -25.77
CA SER A 71 40.78 23.27 -25.80
C SER A 71 41.76 24.14 -25.03
N LYS A 72 41.66 25.46 -25.22
CA LYS A 72 42.59 26.42 -24.59
C LYS A 72 42.34 26.57 -23.10
N ILE A 73 41.05 26.59 -22.66
CA ILE A 73 40.72 26.72 -21.25
C ILE A 73 41.07 25.45 -20.45
N THR A 74 40.84 24.27 -21.02
CA THR A 74 41.19 23.01 -20.36
C THR A 74 42.67 22.85 -20.11
N ARG A 75 43.50 23.29 -21.07
CA ARG A 75 44.97 23.31 -20.92
C ARG A 75 45.43 24.39 -19.95
N GLY A 76 44.91 25.63 -20.09
CA GLY A 76 45.35 26.78 -19.30
C GLY A 76 44.99 26.71 -17.83
N LEU A 77 43.83 26.15 -17.51
CA LEU A 77 43.34 26.02 -16.13
C LEU A 77 43.44 24.61 -15.57
N HIS A 78 44.05 23.67 -16.29
CA HIS A 78 44.16 22.27 -15.88
C HIS A 78 42.80 21.70 -15.39
N CYS A 79 41.76 21.92 -16.19
CA CYS A 79 40.37 21.52 -15.87
C CYS A 79 39.77 20.61 -16.93
N SER A 80 38.68 19.95 -16.59
CA SER A 80 37.83 19.26 -17.54
C SER A 80 36.49 19.99 -17.70
N VAL A 81 35.94 19.95 -18.92
CA VAL A 81 34.59 20.44 -19.21
C VAL A 81 33.69 19.26 -19.53
N LYS A 82 32.57 19.16 -18.84
CA LYS A 82 31.57 18.12 -19.08
C LYS A 82 30.27 18.77 -19.51
N PHE A 83 29.76 18.36 -20.67
CA PHE A 83 28.53 18.85 -21.25
C PHE A 83 27.38 17.91 -20.90
N TYR A 84 26.22 18.48 -20.56
CA TYR A 84 24.94 17.85 -20.33
C TYR A 84 23.91 18.52 -21.24
N PRO A 85 22.71 17.96 -21.45
CA PRO A 85 21.73 18.55 -22.36
C PRO A 85 21.43 20.03 -22.10
N ASP A 86 21.36 20.47 -20.84
CA ASP A 86 20.88 21.79 -20.45
C ASP A 86 22.00 22.69 -19.85
N TYR A 87 23.17 22.11 -19.56
CA TYR A 87 24.29 22.86 -18.92
C TYR A 87 25.64 22.20 -19.14
N CYS A 88 26.71 22.95 -18.86
CA CYS A 88 28.06 22.39 -18.75
C CYS A 88 28.71 22.79 -17.44
N ILE A 89 29.69 21.98 -17.01
CA ILE A 89 30.49 22.25 -15.80
C ILE A 89 31.97 22.20 -16.10
N PHE A 90 32.71 23.15 -15.50
CA PHE A 90 34.15 23.18 -15.48
C PHE A 90 34.65 22.66 -14.15
N ARG A 91 35.49 21.63 -14.16
CA ARG A 91 36.01 20.98 -12.95
C ARG A 91 37.52 20.97 -12.95
N ASP A 92 38.13 21.53 -11.93
CA ASP A 92 39.56 21.43 -11.69
C ASP A 92 40.00 19.97 -11.54
N LEU A 93 41.04 19.57 -12.27
CA LEU A 93 41.51 18.19 -12.30
C LEU A 93 42.22 17.75 -11.03
N SER A 94 42.86 18.69 -10.31
CA SER A 94 43.58 18.42 -9.08
C SER A 94 42.67 18.39 -7.88
N THR A 95 41.86 19.43 -7.69
CA THR A 95 40.99 19.58 -6.51
C THR A 95 39.61 18.90 -6.65
N LYS A 96 39.23 18.51 -7.88
CA LYS A 96 37.91 17.98 -8.24
C LYS A 96 36.76 18.96 -8.01
N LYS A 97 37.04 20.21 -7.64
CA LYS A 97 36.02 21.24 -7.41
C LYS A 97 35.46 21.76 -8.72
N ILE A 98 34.21 22.16 -8.73
CA ILE A 98 33.61 22.89 -9.85
C ILE A 98 34.08 24.32 -9.76
N ILE A 99 34.71 24.83 -10.83
CA ILE A 99 35.27 26.16 -10.94
C ILE A 99 34.48 27.09 -11.85
N GLY A 100 33.50 26.56 -12.59
CA GLY A 100 32.59 27.34 -13.43
C GLY A 100 31.45 26.50 -13.98
N ARG A 101 30.42 27.19 -14.44
CA ARG A 101 29.22 26.58 -15.06
C ARG A 101 28.85 27.36 -16.31
N GLY A 102 28.16 26.67 -17.24
CA GLY A 102 27.49 27.29 -18.36
C GLY A 102 26.14 26.67 -18.57
N ARG A 103 25.21 27.44 -19.13
CA ARG A 103 23.85 26.98 -19.46
C ARG A 103 23.71 26.87 -20.97
N GLU A 104 22.99 25.89 -21.44
CA GLU A 104 22.57 25.76 -22.83
C GLU A 104 21.53 26.86 -23.15
N SER A 105 21.70 27.54 -24.28
CA SER A 105 20.77 28.53 -24.80
C SER A 105 20.89 28.62 -26.33
N GLY A 106 19.85 28.25 -27.06
CA GLY A 106 19.81 28.36 -28.52
C GLY A 106 20.84 27.46 -29.26
N GLY A 107 21.18 26.31 -28.72
CA GLY A 107 22.16 25.36 -29.29
C GLY A 107 23.59 25.64 -28.86
N LEU A 108 23.83 26.66 -28.02
CA LEU A 108 25.18 27.05 -27.54
C LEU A 108 25.22 27.00 -26.01
N TYR A 109 26.38 26.70 -25.45
CA TYR A 109 26.61 26.79 -24.00
C TYR A 109 27.18 28.16 -23.64
N VAL A 110 26.44 28.90 -22.81
CA VAL A 110 26.83 30.26 -22.38
C VAL A 110 27.43 30.18 -20.98
N PHE A 111 28.64 30.70 -20.79
CA PHE A 111 29.29 30.74 -19.48
C PHE A 111 28.53 31.70 -18.55
N GLU A 112 28.17 31.24 -17.35
CA GLU A 112 27.56 32.06 -16.31
C GLU A 112 28.66 32.52 -15.32
N PRO A 113 28.91 33.82 -15.21
CA PRO A 113 29.84 34.32 -14.19
C PRO A 113 29.24 34.12 -12.81
N GLU A 114 29.96 33.49 -11.88
CA GLU A 114 29.60 33.48 -10.49
C GLU A 114 29.63 34.90 -9.93
N GLU A 115 28.48 35.50 -9.71
CA GLU A 115 28.39 36.68 -8.85
C GLU A 115 28.74 36.26 -7.42
N LEU A 116 29.91 36.74 -6.95
CA LEU A 116 30.33 36.60 -5.57
C LEU A 116 29.37 37.36 -4.62
N LYS A 117 28.31 36.70 -4.20
CA LYS A 117 27.74 37.01 -2.91
C LYS A 117 28.46 36.16 -1.88
N SER A 118 29.37 36.80 -1.13
CA SER A 118 29.96 36.29 0.09
C SER A 118 28.89 36.17 1.15
N GLN A 119 28.10 35.14 1.10
CA GLN A 119 27.36 34.51 2.18
C GLN A 119 27.58 33.02 1.98
N ALA A 120 27.78 32.29 3.08
CA ALA A 120 27.81 30.83 3.02
C ALA A 120 26.67 30.39 2.12
N SER A 121 26.99 30.05 0.85
CA SER A 121 25.98 29.65 -0.12
C SER A 121 25.37 28.34 0.39
N LEU A 122 24.31 28.44 1.15
CA LEU A 122 23.19 27.58 0.88
C LEU A 122 22.94 27.74 -0.62
N VAL A 123 23.53 26.85 -1.44
CA VAL A 123 23.04 26.60 -2.79
C VAL A 123 21.56 26.80 -2.68
N SER A 124 20.90 27.63 -3.49
CA SER A 124 19.46 27.74 -3.45
C SER A 124 18.95 26.39 -3.95
N LEU A 125 18.94 25.44 -3.00
CA LEU A 125 18.40 24.11 -3.22
C LEU A 125 16.98 24.34 -3.66
N SER A 126 16.61 23.83 -4.80
CA SER A 126 15.22 23.84 -5.18
C SER A 126 14.44 23.20 -4.01
N HIS A 127 13.24 23.67 -3.75
CA HIS A 127 12.39 23.12 -2.70
C HIS A 127 12.25 21.59 -2.83
N PHE A 128 12.33 21.06 -4.06
CA PHE A 128 12.34 19.63 -4.35
C PHE A 128 13.66 18.97 -3.91
N GLU A 129 14.81 19.55 -4.20
CA GLU A 129 16.10 19.02 -3.79
C GLU A 129 16.27 19.03 -2.26
N LEU A 130 15.77 20.08 -1.61
CA LEU A 130 15.72 20.17 -0.16
C LEU A 130 14.86 19.07 0.46
N HIS A 131 13.70 18.82 -0.12
CA HIS A 131 12.80 17.73 0.26
C HIS A 131 13.49 16.36 0.14
N CYS A 132 14.19 16.10 -0.97
CA CYS A 132 14.94 14.84 -1.16
C CYS A 132 16.08 14.70 -0.14
N ARG A 133 16.86 15.75 0.08
CA ARG A 133 18.02 15.72 1.01
C ARG A 133 17.62 15.50 2.46
N LEU A 134 16.43 15.95 2.86
CA LEU A 134 15.88 15.79 4.22
C LEU A 134 15.10 14.49 4.41
N GLY A 135 15.21 13.55 3.48
CA GLY A 135 14.51 12.25 3.60
C GLY A 135 13.02 12.36 3.36
N HIS A 136 12.61 13.21 2.44
CA HIS A 136 11.23 13.36 1.99
C HIS A 136 10.22 13.74 3.10
N PRO A 137 10.45 14.80 3.90
CA PRO A 137 9.50 15.24 4.92
C PRO A 137 8.19 15.72 4.29
N SER A 138 7.12 15.78 5.06
CA SER A 138 5.87 16.37 4.60
C SER A 138 6.05 17.85 4.24
N LEU A 139 5.23 18.39 3.33
CA LEU A 139 5.27 19.82 2.99
C LEU A 139 5.09 20.71 4.24
N GLN A 140 4.22 20.31 5.18
CA GLN A 140 4.05 21.04 6.45
C GLN A 140 5.31 21.04 7.30
N SER A 141 6.00 19.91 7.39
CA SER A 141 7.29 19.81 8.11
C SER A 141 8.36 20.66 7.44
N LEU A 142 8.40 20.63 6.09
CA LEU A 142 9.34 21.43 5.32
C LEU A 142 9.12 22.93 5.52
N LYS A 143 7.87 23.40 5.53
CA LYS A 143 7.52 24.80 5.79
C LYS A 143 7.88 25.24 7.21
N LYS A 144 7.76 24.36 8.21
CA LYS A 144 8.19 24.65 9.60
C LYS A 144 9.71 24.83 9.70
N LEU A 145 10.47 24.01 8.98
CA LEU A 145 11.94 24.12 8.95
C LEU A 145 12.43 25.30 8.12
N TYR A 146 11.72 25.62 7.05
CA TYR A 146 12.06 26.68 6.10
C TYR A 146 10.84 27.59 5.84
N PRO A 147 10.61 28.60 6.71
CA PRO A 147 9.44 29.49 6.60
C PRO A 147 9.33 30.24 5.27
N GLN A 148 10.44 30.45 4.56
CA GLN A 148 10.46 31.05 3.21
C GLN A 148 9.71 30.20 2.17
N LEU A 149 9.45 28.93 2.44
CA LEU A 149 8.68 28.03 1.56
C LEU A 149 7.17 28.03 1.86
N SER A 150 6.69 28.94 2.70
CA SER A 150 5.27 29.05 3.08
C SER A 150 4.32 29.21 1.89
N HIS A 151 4.81 29.83 0.80
CA HIS A 151 4.05 30.07 -0.43
C HIS A 151 3.76 28.82 -1.27
N LEU A 152 4.49 27.71 -1.04
CA LEU A 152 4.29 26.48 -1.81
C LEU A 152 2.94 25.83 -1.47
N SER A 153 2.11 25.59 -2.46
CA SER A 153 0.82 24.91 -2.29
C SER A 153 0.93 23.38 -2.33
N SER A 154 1.85 22.85 -3.13
CA SER A 154 2.05 21.42 -3.31
C SER A 154 3.53 21.09 -3.55
N LEU A 155 3.89 19.83 -3.36
CA LEU A 155 5.20 19.28 -3.67
C LEU A 155 5.00 17.96 -4.41
N ASN A 156 5.31 17.95 -5.70
CA ASN A 156 5.19 16.75 -6.51
C ASN A 156 6.49 15.93 -6.39
N CYS A 157 6.38 14.73 -5.86
CA CYS A 157 7.51 13.82 -5.71
C CYS A 157 7.03 12.38 -5.93
N ASP A 158 7.46 11.76 -7.02
CA ASP A 158 7.09 10.39 -7.39
C ASP A 158 7.54 9.39 -6.33
N SER A 159 8.74 9.58 -5.76
CA SER A 159 9.22 8.73 -4.66
C SER A 159 8.30 8.77 -3.44
N CYS A 160 7.73 9.95 -3.11
CA CYS A 160 6.72 10.07 -2.06
C CYS A 160 5.40 9.42 -2.45
N GLN A 161 4.98 9.55 -3.71
CA GLN A 161 3.76 8.89 -4.21
C GLN A 161 3.90 7.37 -4.11
N PHE A 162 5.02 6.81 -4.55
CA PHE A 162 5.27 5.37 -4.46
C PHE A 162 5.43 4.87 -3.02
N ALA A 163 6.19 5.59 -2.17
CA ALA A 163 6.53 5.12 -0.83
C ALA A 163 5.49 5.46 0.23
N LYS A 164 4.79 6.59 0.09
CA LYS A 164 3.89 7.15 1.12
C LYS A 164 2.46 7.30 0.62
N HIS A 165 2.08 6.54 -0.41
CA HIS A 165 0.70 6.52 -0.87
C HIS A 165 -0.20 6.00 0.25
N HIS A 166 -0.87 6.91 0.95
CA HIS A 166 -1.89 6.54 1.90
C HIS A 166 -3.19 6.29 1.13
N ARG A 167 -3.79 5.15 1.42
CA ARG A 167 -5.13 4.84 0.96
C ARG A 167 -6.03 6.03 1.29
N VAL A 168 -6.69 6.57 0.29
CA VAL A 168 -7.71 7.60 0.50
C VAL A 168 -8.71 7.04 1.52
N HIS A 169 -9.00 7.79 2.57
CA HIS A 169 -10.11 7.45 3.47
C HIS A 169 -11.36 7.37 2.61
N LEU A 170 -11.86 6.14 2.42
CA LEU A 170 -13.17 5.95 1.79
C LEU A 170 -14.17 6.75 2.64
N SER A 171 -15.04 7.49 1.97
CA SER A 171 -16.16 8.18 2.60
C SER A 171 -16.84 7.25 3.60
N PRO A 172 -17.39 7.77 4.72
CA PRO A 172 -18.22 6.96 5.61
C PRO A 172 -19.21 6.18 4.76
N ARG A 173 -19.43 4.92 5.13
CA ARG A 173 -20.24 3.98 4.37
C ARG A 173 -21.63 4.57 4.14
N ASP A 174 -21.95 4.99 2.92
CA ASP A 174 -23.30 5.38 2.50
C ASP A 174 -24.26 4.17 2.41
N ASN A 175 -23.70 2.95 2.42
CA ASN A 175 -24.48 1.72 2.38
C ASN A 175 -25.20 1.52 3.71
N LYS A 176 -26.45 1.86 3.74
CA LYS A 176 -27.39 1.48 4.81
C LYS A 176 -27.38 -0.05 4.96
N ARG A 177 -27.60 -0.54 6.18
CA ARG A 177 -27.87 -1.96 6.44
C ARG A 177 -29.01 -2.44 5.54
N ALA A 178 -28.96 -3.68 5.08
CA ALA A 178 -30.04 -4.28 4.30
C ALA A 178 -31.40 -4.05 4.97
N ALA A 179 -32.42 -3.78 4.18
CA ALA A 179 -33.76 -3.47 4.68
C ALA A 179 -34.57 -4.71 5.04
N SER A 180 -34.18 -5.86 4.51
CA SER A 180 -34.87 -7.13 4.74
C SER A 180 -33.89 -8.29 4.93
N PRO A 181 -34.31 -9.40 5.60
CA PRO A 181 -33.49 -10.59 5.75
C PRO A 181 -33.03 -11.15 4.40
N PHE A 182 -31.77 -11.59 4.32
CA PHE A 182 -31.14 -12.25 3.17
C PHE A 182 -31.07 -11.40 1.88
N GLU A 183 -31.35 -10.11 1.98
CA GLU A 183 -31.11 -9.18 0.86
C GLU A 183 -29.63 -9.07 0.52
N LEU A 184 -28.79 -9.07 1.54
CA LEU A 184 -27.33 -9.10 1.42
C LEU A 184 -26.74 -10.06 2.45
N VAL A 185 -25.99 -11.03 1.96
CA VAL A 185 -25.23 -11.98 2.79
C VAL A 185 -23.75 -11.77 2.57
N HIS A 186 -22.99 -11.61 3.64
CA HIS A 186 -21.52 -11.52 3.59
C HIS A 186 -20.92 -12.90 3.84
N SER A 187 -19.88 -13.24 3.08
CA SER A 187 -19.17 -14.51 3.26
C SER A 187 -17.66 -14.29 3.32
N ASP A 188 -17.00 -15.10 4.14
CA ASP A 188 -15.55 -15.13 4.24
C ASP A 188 -15.10 -16.51 4.72
N VAL A 189 -13.92 -16.93 4.24
CA VAL A 189 -13.30 -18.22 4.58
C VAL A 189 -12.08 -17.99 5.45
N TRP A 190 -12.10 -18.54 6.63
CA TRP A 190 -10.95 -18.51 7.52
C TRP A 190 -10.18 -19.83 7.49
N GLY A 191 -8.85 -19.73 7.48
CA GLY A 191 -7.93 -20.87 7.54
C GLY A 191 -6.86 -20.82 6.43
N PRO A 192 -5.90 -21.80 6.42
CA PRO A 192 -5.89 -23.01 7.25
C PRO A 192 -5.48 -22.74 8.70
N CYS A 193 -6.16 -23.41 9.63
CA CYS A 193 -5.72 -23.45 11.01
C CYS A 193 -4.41 -24.26 11.09
N PRO A 194 -3.38 -23.77 11.79
CA PRO A 194 -2.13 -24.51 11.97
C PRO A 194 -2.32 -25.86 12.68
N ILE A 195 -3.34 -25.97 13.51
CA ILE A 195 -3.69 -27.16 14.26
C ILE A 195 -4.96 -27.76 13.68
N THR A 196 -4.85 -28.98 13.17
CA THR A 196 -6.02 -29.72 12.71
C THR A 196 -6.91 -30.07 13.91
N SER A 197 -8.21 -29.83 13.82
CA SER A 197 -9.15 -30.24 14.86
C SER A 197 -9.22 -31.76 14.97
N LYS A 198 -9.72 -32.26 16.10
CA LYS A 198 -9.90 -33.71 16.30
C LYS A 198 -10.78 -34.37 15.22
N SER A 199 -11.72 -33.62 14.65
CA SER A 199 -12.59 -34.07 13.55
C SER A 199 -11.99 -33.82 12.16
N GLY A 200 -10.76 -33.38 12.06
CA GLY A 200 -10.04 -33.15 10.79
C GLY A 200 -10.27 -31.80 10.13
N PHE A 201 -11.00 -30.88 10.77
CA PHE A 201 -11.29 -29.55 10.19
C PHE A 201 -10.07 -28.62 10.32
N LYS A 202 -9.81 -27.87 9.26
CA LYS A 202 -8.76 -26.83 9.17
C LYS A 202 -9.28 -25.47 8.77
N TYR A 203 -10.51 -25.40 8.25
CA TYR A 203 -11.14 -24.20 7.73
C TYR A 203 -12.54 -24.04 8.29
N PHE A 204 -13.08 -22.85 8.22
CA PHE A 204 -14.51 -22.62 8.31
C PHE A 204 -14.93 -21.49 7.36
N VAL A 205 -16.17 -21.56 6.89
CA VAL A 205 -16.82 -20.48 6.16
C VAL A 205 -17.94 -19.91 7.00
N THR A 206 -18.10 -18.58 6.95
CA THR A 206 -19.21 -17.87 7.55
C THR A 206 -20.10 -17.24 6.50
N PHE A 207 -21.43 -17.33 6.70
CA PHE A 207 -22.42 -16.55 5.98
C PHE A 207 -23.12 -15.65 7.00
N VAL A 208 -23.04 -14.33 6.82
CA VAL A 208 -23.57 -13.34 7.75
C VAL A 208 -24.66 -12.54 7.05
N ASP A 209 -25.88 -12.66 7.51
CA ASP A 209 -26.99 -11.83 7.02
C ASP A 209 -26.78 -10.37 7.44
N ASP A 210 -26.79 -9.44 6.49
CA ASP A 210 -26.54 -8.02 6.77
C ASP A 210 -27.66 -7.38 7.59
N PHE A 211 -28.91 -7.85 7.43
CA PHE A 211 -30.07 -7.32 8.14
C PHE A 211 -30.05 -7.72 9.62
N SER A 212 -29.99 -9.01 9.92
CA SER A 212 -30.11 -9.53 11.29
C SER A 212 -28.78 -9.72 12.02
N ARG A 213 -27.66 -9.73 11.28
CA ARG A 213 -26.33 -10.08 11.79
C ARG A 213 -26.20 -11.53 12.26
N VAL A 214 -27.20 -12.37 12.05
CA VAL A 214 -27.11 -13.82 12.30
C VAL A 214 -26.01 -14.41 11.42
N THR A 215 -25.27 -15.30 12.01
CA THR A 215 -24.11 -15.94 11.37
C THR A 215 -24.35 -17.44 11.29
N TRP A 216 -24.24 -17.99 10.10
CA TRP A 216 -24.12 -19.42 9.83
C TRP A 216 -22.66 -19.77 9.69
N LEU A 217 -22.21 -20.82 10.34
CA LEU A 217 -20.85 -21.30 10.32
C LEU A 217 -20.82 -22.76 9.88
N TYR A 218 -19.95 -23.06 8.91
CA TYR A 218 -19.69 -24.41 8.44
C TYR A 218 -18.21 -24.72 8.56
N LEU A 219 -17.90 -25.82 9.25
CA LEU A 219 -16.56 -26.33 9.42
C LEU A 219 -16.14 -27.13 8.19
N MET A 220 -14.91 -26.97 7.71
CA MET A 220 -14.42 -27.59 6.49
C MET A 220 -13.05 -28.23 6.69
N LYS A 221 -12.81 -29.35 6.02
CA LYS A 221 -11.48 -29.98 5.93
C LYS A 221 -10.68 -29.34 4.82
N ASN A 222 -11.32 -29.03 3.70
CA ASN A 222 -10.73 -28.43 2.53
C ASN A 222 -11.46 -27.14 2.13
N ARG A 223 -10.71 -26.19 1.61
CA ARG A 223 -11.27 -24.90 1.17
C ARG A 223 -12.25 -25.04 -0.01
N SER A 224 -12.11 -26.10 -0.80
CA SER A 224 -13.01 -26.42 -1.93
C SER A 224 -14.44 -26.76 -1.50
N GLU A 225 -14.70 -27.04 -0.21
CA GLU A 225 -16.03 -27.40 0.30
C GLU A 225 -16.97 -26.18 0.40
N VAL A 226 -16.45 -24.94 0.22
CA VAL A 226 -17.24 -23.69 0.29
C VAL A 226 -18.48 -23.75 -0.60
N PHE A 227 -18.34 -24.22 -1.83
CA PHE A 227 -19.45 -24.32 -2.78
C PHE A 227 -20.57 -25.21 -2.27
N THR A 228 -20.24 -26.39 -1.78
CA THR A 228 -21.21 -27.34 -1.20
C THR A 228 -21.97 -26.74 -0.01
N HIS A 229 -21.24 -26.05 0.88
CA HIS A 229 -21.85 -25.39 2.03
C HIS A 229 -22.71 -24.19 1.64
N PHE A 230 -22.33 -23.47 0.60
CA PHE A 230 -23.14 -22.36 0.07
C PHE A 230 -24.46 -22.88 -0.52
N CYS A 231 -24.43 -23.95 -1.31
CA CYS A 231 -25.64 -24.57 -1.83
C CYS A 231 -26.57 -25.03 -0.69
N ALA A 232 -26.01 -25.68 0.33
CA ALA A 232 -26.79 -26.11 1.51
C ALA A 232 -27.38 -24.91 2.27
N PHE A 233 -26.61 -23.83 2.45
CA PHE A 233 -27.11 -22.61 3.08
C PHE A 233 -28.25 -21.97 2.29
N VAL A 234 -28.14 -21.82 0.97
CA VAL A 234 -29.19 -21.25 0.13
C VAL A 234 -30.48 -22.10 0.21
N ALA A 235 -30.33 -23.42 0.16
CA ALA A 235 -31.47 -24.34 0.30
C ALA A 235 -32.14 -24.24 1.69
N GLU A 236 -31.34 -24.13 2.76
CA GLU A 236 -31.80 -23.92 4.13
C GLU A 236 -32.61 -22.64 4.25
N ILE A 237 -32.08 -21.51 3.74
CA ILE A 237 -32.78 -20.21 3.78
C ILE A 237 -34.10 -20.26 3.03
N LYS A 238 -34.10 -20.84 1.85
CA LYS A 238 -35.35 -20.99 1.07
C LYS A 238 -36.40 -21.82 1.79
N THR A 239 -35.98 -22.88 2.46
CA THR A 239 -36.91 -23.79 3.16
C THR A 239 -37.39 -23.21 4.49
N GLN A 240 -36.50 -22.62 5.30
CA GLN A 240 -36.82 -22.15 6.65
C GLN A 240 -37.55 -20.81 6.66
N PHE A 241 -37.25 -19.93 5.69
CA PHE A 241 -37.77 -18.56 5.67
C PHE A 241 -38.65 -18.24 4.48
N SER A 242 -38.81 -19.17 3.52
CA SER A 242 -39.57 -18.97 2.26
C SER A 242 -39.08 -17.73 1.47
N VAL A 243 -37.80 -17.37 1.61
CA VAL A 243 -37.16 -16.26 0.91
C VAL A 243 -35.89 -16.76 0.20
N SER A 244 -35.45 -16.01 -0.80
CA SER A 244 -34.21 -16.30 -1.51
C SER A 244 -33.13 -15.29 -1.10
N VAL A 245 -31.89 -15.75 -1.06
CA VAL A 245 -30.73 -14.87 -0.96
C VAL A 245 -30.64 -14.02 -2.24
N LYS A 246 -30.65 -12.68 -2.11
CA LYS A 246 -30.60 -11.79 -3.29
C LYS A 246 -29.16 -11.48 -3.73
N THR A 247 -28.29 -11.20 -2.75
CA THR A 247 -26.91 -10.81 -3.03
C THR A 247 -25.95 -11.51 -2.08
N LEU A 248 -24.88 -12.09 -2.63
CA LEU A 248 -23.73 -12.59 -1.88
C LEU A 248 -22.57 -11.60 -2.04
N ARG A 249 -21.96 -11.18 -0.94
CA ARG A 249 -20.73 -10.39 -0.94
C ARG A 249 -19.60 -11.22 -0.35
N SER A 250 -18.50 -11.36 -1.11
CA SER A 250 -17.29 -12.07 -0.68
C SER A 250 -16.02 -11.33 -1.09
N ASP A 251 -14.88 -11.86 -0.70
CA ASP A 251 -13.59 -11.50 -1.29
C ASP A 251 -13.43 -12.11 -2.71
N ASN A 252 -12.28 -11.81 -3.36
CA ASN A 252 -11.94 -12.34 -4.67
C ASN A 252 -11.30 -13.73 -4.63
N ALA A 253 -11.52 -14.51 -3.58
CA ALA A 253 -10.92 -15.82 -3.46
C ALA A 253 -11.43 -16.80 -4.54
N LYS A 254 -10.52 -17.70 -4.97
CA LYS A 254 -10.77 -18.62 -6.09
C LYS A 254 -12.00 -19.51 -5.88
N GLU A 255 -12.33 -19.84 -4.66
CA GLU A 255 -13.50 -20.66 -4.31
C GLU A 255 -14.84 -20.00 -4.70
N TYR A 256 -14.93 -18.67 -4.66
CA TYR A 256 -16.14 -17.92 -5.05
C TYR A 256 -16.18 -17.59 -6.55
N THR A 257 -15.07 -17.77 -7.26
CA THR A 257 -14.96 -17.44 -8.69
C THR A 257 -14.95 -18.67 -9.60
N SER A 258 -15.12 -19.87 -9.02
CA SER A 258 -15.20 -21.13 -9.79
C SER A 258 -16.44 -21.17 -10.70
N GLU A 259 -16.33 -21.88 -11.83
CA GLU A 259 -17.43 -21.98 -12.80
C GLU A 259 -18.69 -22.58 -12.19
N SER A 260 -18.56 -23.61 -11.35
CA SER A 260 -19.69 -24.23 -10.64
C SER A 260 -20.39 -23.24 -9.71
N PHE A 261 -19.61 -22.39 -9.02
CA PHE A 261 -20.17 -21.37 -8.14
C PHE A 261 -20.92 -20.31 -8.94
N ARG A 262 -20.33 -19.83 -10.03
CA ARG A 262 -20.91 -18.84 -10.94
C ARG A 262 -22.20 -19.35 -11.59
N SER A 263 -22.19 -20.57 -12.12
CA SER A 263 -23.37 -21.20 -12.72
C SER A 263 -24.52 -21.37 -11.73
N PHE A 264 -24.22 -21.79 -10.49
CA PHE A 264 -25.23 -21.90 -9.44
C PHE A 264 -25.83 -20.52 -9.07
N MET A 265 -25.00 -19.49 -8.94
CA MET A 265 -25.46 -18.12 -8.64
C MET A 265 -26.43 -17.62 -9.73
N LEU A 266 -26.11 -17.84 -10.99
CA LEU A 266 -26.95 -17.48 -12.13
C LEU A 266 -28.28 -18.28 -12.08
N GLN A 267 -28.21 -19.58 -11.85
CA GLN A 267 -29.40 -20.45 -11.76
C GLN A 267 -30.34 -20.01 -10.62
N GLN A 268 -29.80 -19.60 -9.48
CA GLN A 268 -30.57 -19.13 -8.34
C GLN A 268 -30.89 -17.63 -8.39
N SER A 269 -30.50 -16.92 -9.46
CA SER A 269 -30.64 -15.45 -9.61
C SER A 269 -30.04 -14.67 -8.45
N ILE A 270 -28.93 -15.15 -7.89
CA ILE A 270 -28.20 -14.48 -6.81
C ILE A 270 -27.12 -13.58 -7.43
N ARG A 271 -27.11 -12.29 -7.05
CA ARG A 271 -26.05 -11.36 -7.44
C ARG A 271 -24.77 -11.64 -6.63
N HIS A 272 -23.63 -11.73 -7.29
CA HIS A 272 -22.35 -11.78 -6.62
C HIS A 272 -21.67 -10.41 -6.64
N GLU A 273 -21.34 -9.89 -5.47
CA GLU A 273 -20.54 -8.69 -5.28
C GLU A 273 -19.19 -9.09 -4.67
N SER A 274 -18.13 -9.00 -5.45
CA SER A 274 -16.76 -9.21 -4.95
C SER A 274 -16.13 -7.89 -4.53
N SER A 275 -15.23 -7.93 -3.54
CA SER A 275 -14.41 -6.77 -3.19
C SER A 275 -13.46 -6.42 -4.34
N CYS A 276 -13.19 -5.12 -4.54
CA CYS A 276 -12.16 -4.70 -5.49
C CYS A 276 -10.80 -5.28 -5.08
N VAL A 277 -9.95 -5.52 -6.08
CA VAL A 277 -8.55 -5.92 -5.84
C VAL A 277 -7.92 -4.89 -4.90
N ASP A 278 -7.18 -5.37 -3.90
CA ASP A 278 -6.53 -4.57 -2.86
C ASP A 278 -7.46 -3.71 -1.98
N THR A 279 -8.78 -4.02 -1.94
CA THR A 279 -9.73 -3.34 -1.07
C THR A 279 -10.47 -4.29 -0.12
N PRO A 280 -9.78 -4.95 0.83
CA PRO A 280 -10.39 -5.89 1.79
C PRO A 280 -11.50 -5.27 2.63
N ALA A 281 -11.43 -3.96 2.88
CA ALA A 281 -12.42 -3.23 3.68
C ALA A 281 -13.88 -3.39 3.16
N GLN A 282 -14.07 -3.75 1.89
CA GLN A 282 -15.39 -3.99 1.30
C GLN A 282 -16.04 -5.27 1.82
N ASN A 283 -15.25 -6.29 2.26
CA ASN A 283 -15.75 -7.48 2.94
C ASN A 283 -15.64 -7.41 4.48
N GLY A 284 -15.39 -6.22 5.03
CA GLY A 284 -15.11 -6.03 6.45
C GLY A 284 -16.20 -6.46 7.44
N VAL A 285 -17.43 -6.81 7.00
CA VAL A 285 -18.47 -7.38 7.88
C VAL A 285 -18.11 -8.81 8.24
N ALA A 286 -17.83 -9.66 7.24
CA ALA A 286 -17.47 -11.05 7.47
C ALA A 286 -16.10 -11.16 8.16
N GLU A 287 -15.10 -10.36 7.75
CA GLU A 287 -13.77 -10.34 8.39
C GLU A 287 -13.84 -10.00 9.88
N ARG A 288 -14.59 -8.95 10.25
CA ARG A 288 -14.79 -8.59 11.66
C ARG A 288 -15.54 -9.65 12.43
N LYS A 289 -16.51 -10.32 11.79
CA LYS A 289 -17.25 -11.43 12.41
C LYS A 289 -16.30 -12.61 12.67
N ASN A 290 -15.45 -12.98 11.71
CA ASN A 290 -14.47 -14.04 11.87
C ASN A 290 -13.46 -13.72 12.99
N ARG A 291 -13.00 -12.48 13.07
CA ARG A 291 -12.15 -12.02 14.18
C ARG A 291 -12.85 -12.19 15.53
N HIS A 292 -14.08 -11.72 15.65
CA HIS A 292 -14.88 -11.83 16.88
C HIS A 292 -15.11 -13.30 17.28
N LEU A 293 -15.43 -14.17 16.32
CA LEU A 293 -15.55 -15.61 16.55
C LEU A 293 -14.27 -16.20 17.14
N LEU A 294 -13.12 -15.86 16.58
CA LEU A 294 -11.81 -16.34 17.04
C LEU A 294 -11.42 -15.80 18.42
N GLU A 295 -11.75 -14.55 18.72
CA GLU A 295 -11.49 -13.94 20.03
C GLU A 295 -12.29 -14.65 21.13
N VAL A 296 -13.59 -14.85 20.93
CA VAL A 296 -14.43 -15.55 21.90
C VAL A 296 -14.07 -17.04 21.99
N ALA A 297 -13.79 -17.69 20.85
CA ALA A 297 -13.34 -19.10 20.85
C ALA A 297 -12.07 -19.30 21.66
N ARG A 298 -11.10 -18.38 21.55
CA ARG A 298 -9.89 -18.39 22.39
C ARG A 298 -10.20 -18.22 23.87
N ALA A 299 -11.11 -17.29 24.20
CA ALA A 299 -11.48 -17.05 25.59
C ALA A 299 -12.12 -18.29 26.23
N ILE A 300 -13.07 -18.97 25.57
CA ILE A 300 -13.72 -20.18 26.12
C ILE A 300 -12.78 -21.40 26.19
N LEU A 301 -11.80 -21.50 25.27
CA LEU A 301 -10.74 -22.51 25.34
C LEU A 301 -9.83 -22.29 26.57
N PHE A 302 -9.42 -21.06 26.80
CA PHE A 302 -8.50 -20.72 27.91
C PHE A 302 -9.20 -20.84 29.27
N GLN A 303 -10.48 -20.47 29.38
CA GLN A 303 -11.25 -20.49 30.63
C GLN A 303 -11.20 -21.88 31.31
N MET A 304 -11.29 -22.97 30.55
CA MET A 304 -11.29 -24.33 31.07
C MET A 304 -10.07 -25.14 30.63
N THR A 305 -9.03 -24.48 30.14
CA THR A 305 -7.78 -25.12 29.68
C THR A 305 -8.01 -26.25 28.67
N VAL A 306 -9.01 -26.09 27.81
CA VAL A 306 -9.38 -27.10 26.81
C VAL A 306 -8.30 -27.18 25.73
N LEU A 307 -7.94 -28.40 25.34
CA LEU A 307 -6.88 -28.65 24.36
C LEU A 307 -7.24 -28.06 22.98
N LYS A 308 -6.23 -27.53 22.30
CA LYS A 308 -6.34 -26.90 20.98
C LYS A 308 -7.03 -27.75 19.89
N PRO A 309 -6.90 -29.09 19.83
CA PRO A 309 -7.66 -29.91 18.86
C PRO A 309 -9.18 -29.80 18.93
N PHE A 310 -9.74 -29.20 19.99
CA PHE A 310 -11.16 -28.90 20.11
C PHE A 310 -11.53 -27.48 19.62
N CYS A 311 -10.63 -26.81 18.89
CA CYS A 311 -10.85 -25.46 18.36
C CYS A 311 -12.08 -25.36 17.45
N ALA A 312 -12.38 -26.39 16.65
CA ALA A 312 -13.55 -26.42 15.79
C ALA A 312 -14.86 -26.41 16.59
N ASP A 313 -14.90 -27.18 17.69
CA ASP A 313 -16.04 -27.21 18.61
C ASP A 313 -16.20 -25.87 19.34
N ALA A 314 -15.08 -25.25 19.74
CA ALA A 314 -15.10 -23.93 20.37
C ALA A 314 -15.64 -22.86 19.42
N ILE A 315 -15.23 -22.84 18.15
CA ILE A 315 -15.69 -21.88 17.14
C ILE A 315 -17.18 -22.08 16.86
N ALA A 316 -17.64 -23.34 16.71
CA ALA A 316 -19.05 -23.66 16.51
C ALA A 316 -19.92 -23.23 17.72
N THR A 317 -19.44 -23.48 18.94
CA THR A 317 -20.08 -23.04 20.17
C THR A 317 -20.15 -21.51 20.27
N THR A 318 -19.06 -20.84 19.92
CA THR A 318 -19.00 -19.38 19.89
C THR A 318 -20.02 -18.80 18.91
N CYS A 319 -20.15 -19.36 17.72
CA CYS A 319 -21.13 -18.91 16.74
C CYS A 319 -22.57 -19.03 17.29
N PHE A 320 -22.88 -20.13 17.95
CA PHE A 320 -24.17 -20.32 18.62
C PHE A 320 -24.43 -19.27 19.71
N LEU A 321 -23.43 -18.99 20.56
CA LEU A 321 -23.56 -18.02 21.64
C LEU A 321 -23.68 -16.59 21.11
N ILE A 322 -22.85 -16.18 20.17
CA ILE A 322 -22.83 -14.81 19.62
C ILE A 322 -24.15 -14.46 18.92
N ASN A 323 -24.76 -15.40 18.24
CA ASN A 323 -26.08 -15.19 17.63
C ASN A 323 -27.18 -14.90 18.67
N GLY A 324 -27.03 -15.38 19.90
CA GLY A 324 -27.92 -15.12 21.03
C GLY A 324 -27.55 -13.95 21.94
N MET A 325 -26.52 -13.17 21.56
CA MET A 325 -26.04 -12.04 22.37
C MET A 325 -26.39 -10.69 21.76
N PRO A 326 -26.61 -9.63 22.57
CA PRO A 326 -26.89 -8.29 22.09
C PRO A 326 -25.73 -7.77 21.20
N SER A 327 -26.06 -7.08 20.13
CA SER A 327 -25.09 -6.53 19.17
C SER A 327 -25.16 -5.00 19.12
N GLY A 328 -24.02 -4.34 19.27
CA GLY A 328 -23.93 -2.88 19.15
C GLY A 328 -24.35 -2.36 17.77
N VAL A 329 -24.13 -3.14 16.71
CA VAL A 329 -24.55 -2.78 15.33
C VAL A 329 -26.08 -2.82 15.19
N LEU A 330 -26.75 -3.57 16.04
CA LEU A 330 -28.22 -3.69 16.11
C LEU A 330 -28.81 -2.81 17.23
N HIS A 331 -28.08 -1.82 17.73
CA HIS A 331 -28.50 -0.94 18.83
C HIS A 331 -28.89 -1.70 20.11
N GLY A 332 -28.22 -2.83 20.36
CA GLY A 332 -28.47 -3.67 21.52
C GLY A 332 -29.46 -4.82 21.26
N GLU A 333 -30.07 -4.91 20.11
CA GLU A 333 -30.91 -6.06 19.77
C GLU A 333 -30.09 -7.34 19.54
N ILE A 334 -30.72 -8.46 19.71
CA ILE A 334 -30.12 -9.80 19.61
C ILE A 334 -30.33 -10.33 18.19
N PRO A 335 -29.26 -10.74 17.46
CA PRO A 335 -29.38 -11.25 16.09
C PRO A 335 -30.48 -12.30 15.88
N MET A 336 -30.51 -13.32 16.73
CA MET A 336 -31.54 -14.37 16.64
C MET A 336 -32.94 -13.84 16.86
N SER A 337 -33.18 -12.88 17.76
CA SER A 337 -34.51 -12.30 17.98
C SER A 337 -34.98 -11.45 16.81
N VAL A 338 -34.06 -10.77 16.11
CA VAL A 338 -34.39 -10.00 14.89
C VAL A 338 -34.88 -10.93 13.79
N LEU A 339 -34.27 -12.11 13.65
CA LEU A 339 -34.61 -13.07 12.60
C LEU A 339 -35.76 -14.02 13.01
N PHE A 340 -35.83 -14.36 14.29
CA PHE A 340 -36.81 -15.28 14.87
C PHE A 340 -37.49 -14.66 16.12
N PRO A 341 -38.34 -13.66 15.97
CA PRO A 341 -38.89 -12.88 17.10
C PRO A 341 -39.68 -13.73 18.11
N ASN A 342 -40.26 -14.86 17.68
CA ASN A 342 -41.09 -15.71 18.52
C ASN A 342 -40.37 -16.95 19.09
N GLN A 343 -39.07 -17.10 18.83
CA GLN A 343 -38.30 -18.25 19.30
C GLN A 343 -37.52 -17.96 20.57
N ARG A 344 -37.36 -18.97 21.42
CA ARG A 344 -36.45 -18.88 22.56
C ARG A 344 -35.01 -18.75 22.07
N LEU A 345 -34.29 -17.77 22.59
CA LEU A 345 -32.88 -17.49 22.23
C LEU A 345 -31.98 -18.72 22.41
N PHE A 346 -32.14 -19.39 23.52
CA PHE A 346 -31.42 -20.60 23.84
C PHE A 346 -32.40 -21.73 24.13
N PRO A 347 -32.78 -22.54 23.12
CA PRO A 347 -33.67 -23.67 23.30
C PRO A 347 -33.09 -24.73 24.24
N ILE A 348 -31.75 -24.71 24.43
CA ILE A 348 -31.02 -25.50 25.40
C ILE A 348 -30.17 -24.53 26.22
N GLY A 349 -30.19 -24.61 27.56
CA GLY A 349 -29.50 -23.69 28.45
C GLY A 349 -27.99 -23.65 28.21
N PRO A 350 -27.40 -22.45 28.10
CA PRO A 350 -25.95 -22.30 27.94
C PRO A 350 -25.15 -22.96 29.07
N LYS A 351 -24.06 -23.61 28.72
CA LYS A 351 -23.11 -24.27 29.65
C LYS A 351 -21.71 -23.74 29.40
N ILE A 352 -20.85 -23.82 30.41
CA ILE A 352 -19.44 -23.44 30.29
C ILE A 352 -18.75 -24.47 29.40
N PHE A 353 -18.15 -24.00 28.32
CA PHE A 353 -17.35 -24.83 27.40
C PHE A 353 -16.19 -25.51 28.14
N GLY A 354 -16.06 -26.82 28.01
CA GLY A 354 -15.00 -27.56 28.70
C GLY A 354 -15.41 -28.06 30.10
N CYS A 355 -16.58 -27.71 30.62
CA CYS A 355 -17.01 -28.23 31.94
C CYS A 355 -17.24 -29.74 31.92
N SER A 356 -17.05 -30.37 33.07
CA SER A 356 -17.41 -31.78 33.26
C SER A 356 -18.92 -31.99 33.22
N CYS A 357 -19.37 -33.01 32.53
CA CYS A 357 -20.75 -33.43 32.45
C CYS A 357 -20.84 -34.95 32.51
N PHE A 358 -22.01 -35.46 32.87
CA PHE A 358 -22.28 -36.88 32.92
C PHE A 358 -23.34 -37.24 31.89
N VAL A 359 -22.99 -38.17 31.00
CA VAL A 359 -23.86 -38.65 29.93
C VAL A 359 -24.24 -40.08 30.25
N ARG A 360 -25.55 -40.39 30.14
CA ARG A 360 -26.02 -41.74 30.37
C ARG A 360 -25.28 -42.73 29.47
N ASP A 361 -24.78 -43.79 30.08
CA ASP A 361 -24.18 -44.88 29.33
C ASP A 361 -25.26 -45.83 28.82
N THR A 362 -25.31 -45.94 27.49
CA THR A 362 -26.31 -46.78 26.80
C THR A 362 -25.69 -48.01 26.16
N ARG A 363 -24.45 -48.35 26.54
CA ARG A 363 -23.78 -49.53 25.99
C ARG A 363 -24.51 -50.79 26.38
N PRO A 364 -24.62 -51.79 25.50
CA PRO A 364 -25.18 -53.10 25.86
C PRO A 364 -24.24 -53.79 26.86
N HIS A 365 -24.77 -54.70 27.68
CA HIS A 365 -24.06 -55.52 28.65
C HIS A 365 -23.55 -54.82 29.91
N LEU A 366 -24.11 -53.67 30.29
CA LEU A 366 -23.86 -53.08 31.59
C LEU A 366 -24.59 -53.85 32.68
N SER A 367 -23.87 -54.24 33.74
CA SER A 367 -24.45 -54.86 34.92
C SER A 367 -25.14 -53.84 35.82
N LYS A 368 -25.91 -54.30 36.79
CA LYS A 368 -26.59 -53.41 37.77
C LYS A 368 -25.59 -52.62 38.65
N LEU A 369 -24.36 -53.11 38.76
CA LEU A 369 -23.28 -52.51 39.58
C LEU A 369 -22.33 -51.64 38.76
N ASP A 370 -22.46 -51.63 37.41
CA ASP A 370 -21.63 -50.80 36.56
C ASP A 370 -22.07 -49.31 36.61
N PRO A 371 -21.16 -48.36 36.38
CA PRO A 371 -21.48 -46.96 36.32
C PRO A 371 -22.56 -46.69 35.26
N LYS A 372 -23.69 -46.07 35.65
CA LYS A 372 -24.82 -45.72 34.76
C LYS A 372 -24.53 -44.52 33.85
N SER A 373 -23.40 -43.84 34.06
CA SER A 373 -23.04 -42.63 33.29
C SER A 373 -21.54 -42.58 33.04
N LEU A 374 -21.19 -41.96 31.93
CA LEU A 374 -19.84 -41.63 31.54
C LEU A 374 -19.52 -40.19 31.90
N LYS A 375 -18.37 -39.95 32.53
CA LYS A 375 -17.84 -38.60 32.72
C LYS A 375 -17.32 -38.10 31.40
N CYS A 376 -17.84 -36.96 30.94
CA CYS A 376 -17.55 -36.34 29.65
C CYS A 376 -17.16 -34.87 29.85
N VAL A 377 -16.62 -34.28 28.80
CA VAL A 377 -16.35 -32.86 28.69
C VAL A 377 -17.37 -32.24 27.74
N PHE A 378 -18.02 -31.15 28.16
CA PHE A 378 -18.98 -30.43 27.32
C PHE A 378 -18.24 -29.67 26.22
N LEU A 379 -18.59 -29.89 24.96
CA LEU A 379 -17.96 -29.28 23.78
C LEU A 379 -18.93 -28.49 22.90
N GLY A 380 -20.14 -28.18 23.38
CA GLY A 380 -21.04 -27.30 22.69
C GLY A 380 -22.41 -27.89 22.33
N TYR A 381 -22.98 -27.37 21.26
CA TYR A 381 -24.35 -27.62 20.85
C TYR A 381 -24.39 -28.32 19.50
N SER A 382 -25.34 -29.24 19.34
CA SER A 382 -25.57 -29.84 18.04
C SER A 382 -26.44 -28.90 17.19
N ARG A 383 -26.05 -28.71 15.92
CA ARG A 383 -26.87 -27.96 14.96
C ARG A 383 -28.06 -28.77 14.45
N LEU A 384 -27.91 -30.10 14.39
CA LEU A 384 -28.90 -31.01 13.80
C LEU A 384 -29.83 -31.63 14.82
N GLN A 385 -29.51 -31.53 16.10
CA GLN A 385 -30.26 -32.16 17.16
C GLN A 385 -30.40 -31.24 18.37
N LYS A 386 -31.53 -31.27 19.05
CA LYS A 386 -31.71 -30.54 20.30
C LYS A 386 -30.93 -31.25 21.41
N GLY A 387 -29.63 -30.97 21.53
CA GLY A 387 -28.78 -31.63 22.50
C GLY A 387 -27.41 -31.01 22.65
N TYR A 388 -26.72 -31.41 23.72
CA TYR A 388 -25.33 -31.04 23.97
C TYR A 388 -24.39 -31.99 23.23
N ARG A 389 -23.28 -31.44 22.78
CA ARG A 389 -22.12 -32.23 22.32
C ARG A 389 -21.16 -32.43 23.48
N CYS A 390 -20.86 -33.68 23.78
CA CYS A 390 -19.95 -34.04 24.86
C CYS A 390 -18.89 -35.01 24.34
N PHE A 391 -17.72 -34.91 24.89
CA PHE A 391 -16.60 -35.80 24.57
C PHE A 391 -16.25 -36.69 25.75
N SER A 392 -16.33 -37.97 25.54
CA SER A 392 -15.92 -38.97 26.55
C SER A 392 -14.44 -39.27 26.43
N LEU A 393 -13.68 -39.02 27.51
CA LEU A 393 -12.27 -39.38 27.59
C LEU A 393 -12.06 -40.90 27.57
N VAL A 394 -13.00 -41.63 28.13
CA VAL A 394 -12.96 -43.11 28.18
C VAL A 394 -13.17 -43.74 26.81
N LEU A 395 -14.15 -43.22 26.06
CA LEU A 395 -14.53 -43.74 24.74
C LEU A 395 -13.74 -43.04 23.60
N ASN A 396 -13.02 -42.02 23.91
CA ASN A 396 -12.29 -41.18 22.95
C ASN A 396 -13.16 -40.64 21.77
N ARG A 397 -14.44 -40.43 22.03
CA ARG A 397 -15.44 -39.97 21.05
C ARG A 397 -16.47 -39.04 21.67
#